data_04dcc6b0d7a98af3d015806a09c52ce5
#
_entry.id   04dcc6b0d7a98af3d015806a09c52ce5
#
_cell.length_a   1.000
_cell.length_b   1.000
_cell.length_c   1.000
_cell.angle_alpha   90.00
_cell.angle_beta   90.00
_cell.angle_gamma   90.00
#
_symmetry.space_group_name_H-M   'P 1'
#
loop_
_entity.id
_entity.type
_entity.pdbx_description
1 polymer ?
#
loop_
_entity_poly.entity_id
_entity_poly.type
_entity_poly.pdbx_seq_one_letter_code
_entity_poly.pdbx_strand_id
1 'polypeptide(L)'
;GCSVHAAGGGFTPEHSNMELRPYQQAAREAVENRWEQGDDSTLLSIPTGCGKTVIFAKIAEDRVRQGDRVLILAHRGELLDQAADKLHTATGLSCATEKAEQSCLGSWLRVAVGSVQTLMRLKRLAAFPRDYFGTIIIDEAHHAVSDSYGRILNHFDSAKVLGVTATPDRGDMRNLGSVFQSLAYEYSLTKAIREGYLVPIKALTVPLKMDLTGVGVQSGDFKPGDLDSALDPYLYQIADEMAKTCADRKTVVFLPLVKTSQKFRDILCSRGFRAAEVNGESPDRAEILAAYQEELAGLTINERAVEAPVAALRFLTKAENEYLGAISTQRGYTSQGFQ
;
A
#
# COMPACT_ATOMS: atom_id res chain seq x y z
N GLY A 1 -0.35 -62.94 -12.99
CA GLY A 1 -0.42 -62.24 -11.75
C GLY A 1 0.61 -61.12 -11.74
N CYS A 2 0.26 -59.89 -12.07
CA CYS A 2 1.08 -58.69 -11.85
C CYS A 2 0.46 -57.92 -10.72
N SER A 3 1.10 -57.88 -9.57
CA SER A 3 0.77 -57.05 -8.44
C SER A 3 1.30 -55.63 -8.69
N VAL A 4 0.42 -54.67 -8.86
CA VAL A 4 0.77 -53.23 -8.89
C VAL A 4 0.78 -52.73 -7.45
N HIS A 5 1.97 -52.43 -6.93
CA HIS A 5 2.12 -51.70 -5.68
C HIS A 5 1.89 -50.23 -5.97
N ALA A 6 0.76 -49.69 -5.48
CA ALA A 6 0.52 -48.27 -5.42
C ALA A 6 1.31 -47.67 -4.26
N ALA A 7 2.44 -47.03 -4.57
CA ALA A 7 3.10 -46.16 -3.63
C ALA A 7 2.34 -44.85 -3.48
N GLY A 8 1.53 -44.79 -2.42
CA GLY A 8 0.89 -43.55 -1.98
C GLY A 8 1.92 -42.61 -1.34
N GLY A 9 2.63 -41.84 -2.16
CA GLY A 9 3.40 -40.70 -1.70
C GLY A 9 2.47 -39.54 -1.42
N GLY A 10 1.99 -39.43 -0.19
CA GLY A 10 1.33 -38.21 0.28
C GLY A 10 2.32 -37.05 0.28
N PHE A 11 2.23 -36.18 -0.72
CA PHE A 11 2.88 -34.90 -0.72
C PHE A 11 2.12 -34.01 0.28
N THR A 12 2.56 -33.99 1.53
CA THR A 12 2.21 -32.93 2.46
C THR A 12 3.10 -31.73 2.09
N PRO A 13 2.55 -30.64 1.53
CA PRO A 13 3.34 -29.43 1.38
C PRO A 13 3.68 -28.96 2.80
N GLU A 14 4.95 -28.80 3.11
CA GLU A 14 5.39 -28.01 4.25
C GLU A 14 4.85 -26.60 4.06
N HIS A 15 3.64 -26.35 4.55
CA HIS A 15 3.09 -25.02 4.63
C HIS A 15 4.02 -24.23 5.56
N SER A 16 4.71 -23.23 5.04
CA SER A 16 5.42 -22.26 5.84
C SER A 16 4.39 -21.61 6.76
N ASN A 17 4.30 -22.11 7.98
CA ASN A 17 3.38 -21.59 8.98
C ASN A 17 3.98 -20.26 9.46
N MET A 18 3.79 -19.19 8.65
CA MET A 18 4.28 -17.87 8.99
C MET A 18 3.57 -17.43 10.27
N GLU A 19 4.34 -17.40 11.37
CA GLU A 19 3.83 -17.00 12.67
C GLU A 19 3.49 -15.51 12.66
N LEU A 20 2.27 -15.19 13.05
CA LEU A 20 1.81 -13.80 13.13
C LEU A 20 2.46 -13.09 14.33
N ARG A 21 2.87 -11.85 14.12
CA ARG A 21 3.29 -10.98 15.22
C ARG A 21 2.11 -10.70 16.15
N PRO A 22 2.33 -10.38 17.43
CA PRO A 22 1.25 -10.19 18.40
C PRO A 22 0.16 -9.21 17.94
N TYR A 23 0.54 -8.07 17.36
CA TYR A 23 -0.44 -7.10 16.85
C TYR A 23 -1.19 -7.59 15.61
N GLN A 24 -0.57 -8.44 14.78
CA GLN A 24 -1.23 -9.04 13.63
C GLN A 24 -2.26 -10.08 14.05
N GLN A 25 -1.94 -10.86 15.06
CA GLN A 25 -2.88 -11.82 15.66
C GLN A 25 -4.05 -11.08 16.31
N ALA A 26 -3.79 -10.03 17.09
CA ALA A 26 -4.83 -9.19 17.69
C ALA A 26 -5.74 -8.53 16.64
N ALA A 27 -5.18 -8.08 15.51
CA ALA A 27 -5.96 -7.52 14.41
C ALA A 27 -6.88 -8.57 13.75
N ARG A 28 -6.38 -9.79 13.53
CA ARG A 28 -7.15 -10.93 13.00
C ARG A 28 -8.32 -11.29 13.93
N GLU A 29 -8.05 -11.45 15.20
CA GLU A 29 -9.06 -11.76 16.22
C GLU A 29 -10.12 -10.65 16.33
N ALA A 30 -9.70 -9.39 16.27
CA ALA A 30 -10.61 -8.26 16.32
C ALA A 30 -11.60 -8.23 15.15
N VAL A 31 -11.18 -8.60 13.94
CA VAL A 31 -12.06 -8.70 12.77
C VAL A 31 -13.10 -9.82 12.96
N GLU A 32 -12.68 -11.01 13.33
CA GLU A 32 -13.60 -12.13 13.57
C GLU A 32 -14.61 -11.79 14.67
N ASN A 33 -14.17 -11.18 15.77
CA ASN A 33 -15.05 -10.73 16.85
C ASN A 33 -16.12 -9.73 16.37
N ARG A 34 -15.78 -8.81 15.44
CA ARG A 34 -16.77 -7.88 14.88
C ARG A 34 -17.82 -8.59 14.05
N TRP A 35 -17.39 -9.53 13.21
CA TRP A 35 -18.31 -10.31 12.39
C TRP A 35 -19.21 -11.23 13.23
N GLU A 36 -18.69 -11.82 14.33
CA GLU A 36 -19.47 -12.61 15.28
C GLU A 36 -20.48 -11.76 16.06
N GLN A 37 -20.17 -10.47 16.33
CA GLN A 37 -21.08 -9.52 16.94
C GLN A 37 -22.19 -9.01 16.01
N GLY A 38 -22.14 -9.39 14.73
CA GLY A 38 -23.16 -9.08 13.74
C GLY A 38 -22.80 -7.96 12.77
N ASP A 39 -21.61 -7.40 12.84
CA ASP A 39 -21.16 -6.45 11.81
C ASP A 39 -21.00 -7.20 10.47
N ASP A 40 -21.45 -6.58 9.38
CA ASP A 40 -21.26 -7.11 8.02
C ASP A 40 -20.02 -6.51 7.35
N SER A 41 -19.59 -5.33 7.80
CA SER A 41 -18.41 -4.65 7.27
C SER A 41 -17.58 -4.02 8.37
N THR A 42 -16.26 -4.22 8.30
CA THR A 42 -15.32 -3.67 9.29
C THR A 42 -14.01 -3.22 8.65
N LEU A 43 -13.29 -2.36 9.33
CA LEU A 43 -12.05 -1.74 8.85
C LEU A 43 -10.85 -2.13 9.73
N LEU A 44 -9.70 -2.34 9.10
CA LEU A 44 -8.38 -2.41 9.74
C LEU A 44 -7.54 -1.21 9.33
N SER A 45 -6.98 -0.52 10.31
CA SER A 45 -5.99 0.55 10.12
C SER A 45 -4.61 0.06 10.57
N ILE A 46 -3.73 -0.24 9.61
CA ILE A 46 -2.40 -0.79 9.86
C ILE A 46 -1.36 -0.04 9.01
N PRO A 47 -0.28 0.51 9.58
CA PRO A 47 0.72 1.25 8.81
C PRO A 47 1.38 0.44 7.71
N THR A 48 1.85 1.12 6.67
CA THR A 48 2.71 0.51 5.65
C THR A 48 3.96 -0.07 6.31
N GLY A 49 4.40 -1.25 5.87
CA GLY A 49 5.53 -1.98 6.47
C GLY A 49 5.16 -2.90 7.65
N CYS A 50 3.94 -2.80 8.19
CA CYS A 50 3.47 -3.67 9.29
C CYS A 50 2.76 -4.95 8.81
N GLY A 51 2.87 -5.31 7.54
CA GLY A 51 2.40 -6.60 7.02
C GLY A 51 0.87 -6.71 6.88
N LYS A 52 0.19 -5.65 6.45
CA LYS A 52 -1.25 -5.66 6.11
C LYS A 52 -1.66 -6.89 5.31
N THR A 53 -0.90 -7.19 4.25
CA THR A 53 -1.17 -8.31 3.35
C THR A 53 -1.12 -9.66 4.07
N VAL A 54 -0.20 -9.84 5.03
CA VAL A 54 -0.11 -11.07 5.83
C VAL A 54 -1.36 -11.24 6.70
N ILE A 55 -1.84 -10.14 7.31
CA ILE A 55 -3.03 -10.18 8.16
C ILE A 55 -4.24 -10.60 7.34
N PHE A 56 -4.53 -9.89 6.23
CA PHE A 56 -5.70 -10.22 5.45
C PHE A 56 -5.59 -11.56 4.72
N ALA A 57 -4.37 -12.02 4.38
CA ALA A 57 -4.17 -13.35 3.84
C ALA A 57 -4.53 -14.45 4.84
N LYS A 58 -4.18 -14.27 6.11
CA LYS A 58 -4.58 -15.21 7.18
C LYS A 58 -6.08 -15.18 7.45
N ILE A 59 -6.72 -14.01 7.41
CA ILE A 59 -8.18 -13.89 7.48
C ILE A 59 -8.84 -14.61 6.29
N ALA A 60 -8.32 -14.42 5.07
CA ALA A 60 -8.79 -15.14 3.90
C ALA A 60 -8.68 -16.67 4.05
N GLU A 61 -7.55 -17.14 4.61
CA GLU A 61 -7.34 -18.57 4.90
C GLU A 61 -8.40 -19.11 5.87
N ASP A 62 -8.70 -18.38 6.94
CA ASP A 62 -9.72 -18.77 7.92
C ASP A 62 -11.12 -18.83 7.28
N ARG A 63 -11.47 -17.84 6.48
CA ARG A 63 -12.76 -17.81 5.78
C ARG A 63 -12.89 -18.95 4.76
N VAL A 64 -11.80 -19.29 4.05
CA VAL A 64 -11.78 -20.46 3.17
C VAL A 64 -11.98 -21.77 3.96
N ARG A 65 -11.37 -21.91 5.14
CA ARG A 65 -11.56 -23.07 6.02
C ARG A 65 -13.00 -23.18 6.54
N GLN A 66 -13.68 -22.06 6.73
CA GLN A 66 -15.10 -21.99 7.10
C GLN A 66 -16.04 -22.26 5.91
N GLY A 67 -15.51 -22.40 4.69
CA GLY A 67 -16.26 -22.74 3.49
C GLY A 67 -16.56 -21.58 2.55
N ASP A 68 -16.12 -20.37 2.86
CA ASP A 68 -16.33 -19.18 2.02
C ASP A 68 -15.53 -19.24 0.72
N ARG A 69 -16.04 -18.55 -0.29
CA ARG A 69 -15.24 -18.00 -1.37
C ARG A 69 -14.85 -16.56 -1.00
N VAL A 70 -13.58 -16.24 -1.15
CA VAL A 70 -13.02 -14.93 -0.79
C VAL A 70 -12.65 -14.15 -2.04
N LEU A 71 -13.12 -12.92 -2.13
CA LEU A 71 -12.71 -11.96 -3.17
C LEU A 71 -11.78 -10.91 -2.55
N ILE A 72 -10.57 -10.78 -3.08
CA ILE A 72 -9.64 -9.69 -2.74
C ILE A 72 -9.71 -8.66 -3.85
N LEU A 73 -10.15 -7.45 -3.53
CA LEU A 73 -10.25 -6.33 -4.47
C LEU A 73 -9.02 -5.45 -4.40
N ALA A 74 -8.37 -5.24 -5.53
CA ALA A 74 -7.28 -4.29 -5.69
C ALA A 74 -7.61 -3.23 -6.74
N HIS A 75 -7.19 -1.99 -6.47
CA HIS A 75 -7.50 -0.85 -7.33
C HIS A 75 -6.73 -0.88 -8.66
N ARG A 76 -5.48 -1.36 -8.67
CA ARG A 76 -4.61 -1.38 -9.87
C ARG A 76 -4.22 -2.80 -10.23
N GLY A 77 -4.22 -3.08 -11.54
CA GLY A 77 -3.93 -4.41 -12.08
C GLY A 77 -2.53 -4.97 -11.74
N GLU A 78 -1.53 -4.10 -11.55
CA GLU A 78 -0.17 -4.52 -11.13
C GLU A 78 -0.13 -5.03 -9.68
N LEU A 79 -1.06 -4.55 -8.83
CA LEU A 79 -1.16 -4.99 -7.44
C LEU A 79 -1.82 -6.35 -7.28
N LEU A 80 -2.54 -6.83 -8.32
CA LEU A 80 -3.22 -8.13 -8.31
C LEU A 80 -2.20 -9.28 -8.23
N ASP A 81 -1.18 -9.24 -9.08
CA ASP A 81 -0.15 -10.28 -9.13
C ASP A 81 0.64 -10.29 -7.81
N GLN A 82 1.00 -9.11 -7.29
CA GLN A 82 1.67 -9.00 -5.99
C GLN A 82 0.80 -9.47 -4.81
N ALA A 83 -0.52 -9.23 -4.85
CA ALA A 83 -1.44 -9.71 -3.82
C ALA A 83 -1.56 -11.23 -3.88
N ALA A 84 -1.61 -11.81 -5.07
CA ALA A 84 -1.64 -13.25 -5.30
C ALA A 84 -0.37 -13.94 -4.78
N ASP A 85 0.81 -13.42 -5.12
CA ASP A 85 2.10 -13.96 -4.69
C ASP A 85 2.28 -13.88 -3.17
N LYS A 86 1.91 -12.75 -2.57
CA LYS A 86 1.97 -12.57 -1.12
C LYS A 86 0.96 -13.47 -0.38
N LEU A 87 -0.24 -13.64 -0.93
CA LEU A 87 -1.22 -14.58 -0.39
C LEU A 87 -0.65 -16.00 -0.40
N HIS A 88 -0.13 -16.44 -1.55
CA HIS A 88 0.47 -17.75 -1.69
C HIS A 88 1.65 -17.96 -0.72
N THR A 89 2.54 -16.98 -0.63
CA THR A 89 3.68 -17.03 0.30
C THR A 89 3.25 -17.12 1.77
N ALA A 90 2.18 -16.39 2.16
CA ALA A 90 1.73 -16.33 3.54
C ALA A 90 0.89 -17.55 3.98
N THR A 91 0.16 -18.17 3.05
CA THR A 91 -0.87 -19.19 3.37
C THR A 91 -0.74 -20.48 2.56
N GLY A 92 0.02 -20.50 1.47
CA GLY A 92 0.03 -21.60 0.50
C GLY A 92 -1.21 -21.65 -0.41
N LEU A 93 -2.19 -20.74 -0.23
CA LEU A 93 -3.40 -20.73 -1.04
C LEU A 93 -3.10 -20.20 -2.44
N SER A 94 -3.58 -20.90 -3.45
CA SER A 94 -3.63 -20.40 -4.82
C SER A 94 -4.90 -19.61 -5.03
N CYS A 95 -4.82 -18.57 -5.87
CA CYS A 95 -5.97 -17.74 -6.20
C CYS A 95 -6.25 -17.71 -7.72
N ALA A 96 -7.52 -17.53 -8.06
CA ALA A 96 -7.96 -17.22 -9.41
C ALA A 96 -7.87 -15.71 -9.66
N THR A 97 -7.71 -15.31 -10.91
CA THR A 97 -7.65 -13.89 -11.29
C THR A 97 -8.95 -13.47 -11.99
N GLU A 98 -9.49 -12.33 -11.57
CA GLU A 98 -10.63 -11.66 -12.17
C GLU A 98 -10.17 -10.32 -12.77
N LYS A 99 -9.62 -10.35 -14.00
CA LYS A 99 -8.98 -9.18 -14.64
C LYS A 99 -9.13 -9.26 -16.15
N ALA A 100 -9.59 -8.19 -16.78
CA ALA A 100 -9.76 -8.08 -18.22
C ALA A 100 -10.58 -9.27 -18.77
N GLU A 101 -9.97 -10.14 -19.57
CA GLU A 101 -10.63 -11.31 -20.17
C GLU A 101 -10.62 -12.55 -19.24
N GLN A 102 -9.80 -12.53 -18.19
CA GLN A 102 -9.74 -13.64 -17.22
C GLN A 102 -10.92 -13.58 -16.25
N SER A 103 -11.54 -14.74 -15.99
CA SER A 103 -12.62 -14.85 -15.01
C SER A 103 -12.36 -15.96 -14.01
N CYS A 104 -12.66 -15.64 -12.75
CA CYS A 104 -12.66 -16.63 -11.67
C CYS A 104 -13.99 -17.40 -11.57
N LEU A 105 -14.99 -17.03 -12.35
CA LEU A 105 -16.30 -17.71 -12.35
C LEU A 105 -16.15 -19.17 -12.80
N GLY A 106 -16.66 -20.10 -11.97
CA GLY A 106 -16.52 -21.52 -12.21
C GLY A 106 -15.16 -22.12 -11.80
N SER A 107 -14.23 -21.31 -11.29
CA SER A 107 -12.96 -21.81 -10.76
C SER A 107 -13.20 -22.67 -9.51
N TRP A 108 -12.43 -23.75 -9.34
CA TRP A 108 -12.40 -24.56 -8.12
C TRP A 108 -11.65 -23.86 -6.97
N LEU A 109 -10.81 -22.86 -7.30
CA LEU A 109 -10.08 -22.09 -6.31
C LEU A 109 -11.04 -21.23 -5.47
N ARG A 110 -10.82 -21.22 -4.17
CA ARG A 110 -11.70 -20.55 -3.22
C ARG A 110 -11.37 -19.07 -3.03
N VAL A 111 -10.17 -18.64 -3.42
CA VAL A 111 -9.75 -17.24 -3.37
C VAL A 111 -9.65 -16.70 -4.80
N ALA A 112 -10.17 -15.50 -5.00
CA ALA A 112 -10.02 -14.74 -6.23
C ALA A 112 -9.41 -13.37 -5.92
N VAL A 113 -8.49 -12.92 -6.79
CA VAL A 113 -7.99 -11.54 -6.77
C VAL A 113 -8.60 -10.81 -7.95
N GLY A 114 -9.37 -9.75 -7.68
CA GLY A 114 -10.19 -9.06 -8.66
C GLY A 114 -9.84 -7.60 -8.85
N SER A 115 -9.84 -7.17 -10.13
CA SER A 115 -9.75 -5.77 -10.51
C SER A 115 -11.11 -5.09 -10.40
N VAL A 116 -11.17 -3.99 -9.66
CA VAL A 116 -12.38 -3.18 -9.54
C VAL A 116 -12.87 -2.69 -10.90
N GLN A 117 -11.94 -2.25 -11.79
CA GLN A 117 -12.29 -1.78 -13.14
C GLN A 117 -12.93 -2.89 -13.99
N THR A 118 -12.61 -4.15 -13.74
CA THR A 118 -13.23 -5.28 -14.44
C THR A 118 -14.60 -5.61 -13.84
N LEU A 119 -14.67 -5.77 -12.51
CA LEU A 119 -15.90 -6.19 -11.83
C LEU A 119 -16.99 -5.11 -11.82
N MET A 120 -16.65 -3.82 -11.83
CA MET A 120 -17.65 -2.74 -11.89
C MET A 120 -18.49 -2.72 -13.18
N ARG A 121 -18.06 -3.45 -14.24
CA ARG A 121 -18.79 -3.56 -15.49
C ARG A 121 -20.05 -4.39 -15.28
N LEU A 122 -21.23 -3.82 -15.58
CA LEU A 122 -22.52 -4.44 -15.30
C LEU A 122 -22.68 -5.87 -15.85
N LYS A 123 -22.26 -6.11 -17.09
CA LYS A 123 -22.31 -7.45 -17.70
C LYS A 123 -21.42 -8.47 -16.98
N ARG A 124 -20.25 -8.00 -16.51
CA ARG A 124 -19.31 -8.85 -15.81
C ARG A 124 -19.83 -9.21 -14.42
N LEU A 125 -20.29 -8.21 -13.68
CA LEU A 125 -20.83 -8.37 -12.35
C LEU A 125 -22.09 -9.24 -12.33
N ALA A 126 -23.01 -9.01 -13.29
CA ALA A 126 -24.25 -9.79 -13.42
C ALA A 126 -24.05 -11.27 -13.76
N ALA A 127 -22.86 -11.68 -14.22
CA ALA A 127 -22.55 -13.07 -14.47
C ALA A 127 -22.35 -13.89 -13.16
N PHE A 128 -22.03 -13.20 -12.05
CA PHE A 128 -21.82 -13.84 -10.75
C PHE A 128 -23.15 -13.94 -9.98
N PRO A 129 -23.44 -15.10 -9.37
CA PRO A 129 -24.48 -15.18 -8.33
C PRO A 129 -24.20 -14.18 -7.20
N ARG A 130 -25.25 -13.64 -6.58
CA ARG A 130 -25.10 -12.63 -5.52
C ARG A 130 -24.39 -13.17 -4.28
N ASP A 131 -24.51 -14.44 -4.02
CA ASP A 131 -23.92 -15.21 -2.92
C ASP A 131 -22.61 -15.93 -3.31
N TYR A 132 -22.03 -15.60 -4.48
CA TYR A 132 -20.83 -16.29 -4.97
C TYR A 132 -19.62 -16.12 -4.06
N PHE A 133 -19.44 -14.95 -3.45
CA PHE A 133 -18.42 -14.67 -2.47
C PHE A 133 -19.06 -14.47 -1.09
N GLY A 134 -18.59 -15.23 -0.11
CA GLY A 134 -18.99 -15.06 1.30
C GLY A 134 -18.16 -14.00 2.02
N THR A 135 -17.00 -13.66 1.50
CA THR A 135 -16.12 -12.63 2.08
C THR A 135 -15.46 -11.79 0.99
N ILE A 136 -15.43 -10.47 1.20
CA ILE A 136 -14.74 -9.50 0.33
C ILE A 136 -13.70 -8.76 1.15
N ILE A 137 -12.46 -8.73 0.68
CA ILE A 137 -11.35 -7.98 1.28
C ILE A 137 -10.97 -6.85 0.32
N ILE A 138 -10.92 -5.62 0.83
CA ILE A 138 -10.57 -4.43 0.05
C ILE A 138 -9.22 -3.92 0.55
N ASP A 139 -8.18 -4.09 -0.26
CA ASP A 139 -6.89 -3.46 0.00
C ASP A 139 -6.94 -1.99 -0.42
N GLU A 140 -6.24 -1.13 0.31
CA GLU A 140 -6.31 0.33 0.18
C GLU A 140 -7.76 0.86 0.28
N ALA A 141 -8.43 0.49 1.37
CA ALA A 141 -9.87 0.71 1.59
C ALA A 141 -10.31 2.18 1.54
N HIS A 142 -9.38 3.16 1.54
CA HIS A 142 -9.69 4.57 1.31
C HIS A 142 -10.34 4.82 -0.07
N HIS A 143 -10.17 3.91 -1.03
CA HIS A 143 -10.87 3.96 -2.33
C HIS A 143 -12.30 3.41 -2.28
N ALA A 144 -12.71 2.72 -1.20
CA ALA A 144 -13.99 2.00 -1.10
C ALA A 144 -15.24 2.92 -1.17
N VAL A 145 -15.08 4.21 -0.90
CA VAL A 145 -16.16 5.22 -0.98
C VAL A 145 -16.61 5.54 -2.39
N SER A 146 -15.89 5.07 -3.41
CA SER A 146 -16.26 5.33 -4.80
C SER A 146 -17.43 4.46 -5.27
N ASP A 147 -18.23 4.99 -6.22
CA ASP A 147 -19.38 4.29 -6.81
C ASP A 147 -19.03 2.92 -7.40
N SER A 148 -17.79 2.74 -7.84
CA SER A 148 -17.31 1.49 -8.42
C SER A 148 -17.29 0.36 -7.39
N TYR A 149 -16.79 0.64 -6.19
CA TYR A 149 -16.83 -0.31 -5.08
C TYR A 149 -18.25 -0.52 -4.58
N GLY A 150 -19.03 0.57 -4.45
CA GLY A 150 -20.42 0.48 -4.02
C GLY A 150 -21.25 -0.47 -4.90
N ARG A 151 -21.05 -0.48 -6.22
CA ARG A 151 -21.73 -1.43 -7.11
C ARG A 151 -21.37 -2.87 -6.83
N ILE A 152 -20.11 -3.16 -6.58
CA ILE A 152 -19.63 -4.53 -6.29
C ILE A 152 -20.17 -5.00 -4.96
N LEU A 153 -20.09 -4.17 -3.93
CA LEU A 153 -20.58 -4.49 -2.59
C LEU A 153 -22.10 -4.68 -2.56
N ASN A 154 -22.86 -3.84 -3.26
CA ASN A 154 -24.31 -3.98 -3.37
C ASN A 154 -24.73 -5.22 -4.18
N HIS A 155 -23.87 -5.73 -5.07
CA HIS A 155 -24.14 -6.99 -5.76
C HIS A 155 -23.94 -8.18 -4.85
N PHE A 156 -22.86 -8.21 -4.08
CA PHE A 156 -22.55 -9.28 -3.11
C PHE A 156 -22.97 -8.87 -1.69
N ASP A 157 -24.23 -8.50 -1.54
CA ASP A 157 -24.80 -7.88 -0.33
C ASP A 157 -24.82 -8.79 0.92
N SER A 158 -24.67 -10.10 0.74
CA SER A 158 -24.55 -11.07 1.82
C SER A 158 -23.10 -11.34 2.28
N ALA A 159 -22.11 -10.79 1.59
CA ALA A 159 -20.71 -11.02 1.90
C ALA A 159 -20.27 -10.22 3.13
N LYS A 160 -19.44 -10.83 3.99
CA LYS A 160 -18.69 -10.10 5.01
C LYS A 160 -17.60 -9.27 4.35
N VAL A 161 -17.46 -8.00 4.72
CA VAL A 161 -16.54 -7.06 4.09
C VAL A 161 -15.45 -6.63 5.06
N LEU A 162 -14.19 -6.77 4.65
CA LEU A 162 -13.02 -6.27 5.35
C LEU A 162 -12.35 -5.18 4.51
N GLY A 163 -12.28 -3.96 5.04
CA GLY A 163 -11.41 -2.93 4.51
C GLY A 163 -10.06 -2.93 5.22
N VAL A 164 -8.98 -2.75 4.46
CA VAL A 164 -7.63 -2.60 5.02
C VAL A 164 -6.99 -1.33 4.47
N THR A 165 -6.50 -0.47 5.35
CA THR A 165 -5.87 0.80 4.95
C THR A 165 -4.63 1.10 5.79
N ALA A 166 -3.72 1.93 5.27
CA ALA A 166 -2.48 2.25 5.98
C ALA A 166 -2.69 3.24 7.12
N THR A 167 -3.36 4.34 6.84
CA THR A 167 -3.70 5.41 7.80
C THR A 167 -4.87 6.17 7.21
N PRO A 168 -6.07 5.99 7.72
CA PRO A 168 -7.16 6.85 7.34
C PRO A 168 -6.91 8.23 7.96
N ASP A 169 -6.82 9.26 7.14
CA ASP A 169 -6.89 10.63 7.63
C ASP A 169 -8.27 10.88 8.26
N ARG A 170 -8.38 11.87 9.15
CA ARG A 170 -9.65 12.17 9.84
C ARG A 170 -10.80 12.47 8.86
N GLY A 171 -10.48 13.04 7.70
CA GLY A 171 -11.43 13.26 6.60
C GLY A 171 -11.89 11.95 5.97
N ASP A 172 -10.97 11.04 5.72
CA ASP A 172 -11.23 9.72 5.13
C ASP A 172 -12.04 8.82 6.05
N MET A 173 -11.81 8.87 7.38
CA MET A 173 -12.57 8.09 8.37
C MET A 173 -14.06 8.41 8.36
N ARG A 174 -14.45 9.69 8.18
CA ARG A 174 -15.86 10.06 8.08
C ARG A 174 -16.50 9.48 6.82
N ASN A 175 -15.77 9.49 5.71
CA ASN A 175 -16.24 8.94 4.45
C ASN A 175 -16.30 7.41 4.50
N LEU A 176 -15.30 6.76 5.10
CA LEU A 176 -15.25 5.31 5.28
C LEU A 176 -16.35 4.77 6.19
N GLY A 177 -16.83 5.58 7.15
CA GLY A 177 -18.00 5.26 7.97
C GLY A 177 -19.32 5.11 7.19
N SER A 178 -19.37 5.51 5.92
CA SER A 178 -20.50 5.22 5.04
C SER A 178 -20.46 3.81 4.43
N VAL A 179 -19.30 3.16 4.45
CA VAL A 179 -19.07 1.82 3.88
C VAL A 179 -18.87 0.77 4.97
N PHE A 180 -18.11 1.12 6.02
CA PHE A 180 -17.75 0.20 7.10
C PHE A 180 -18.49 0.56 8.38
N GLN A 181 -19.15 -0.43 8.99
CA GLN A 181 -19.93 -0.29 10.21
C GLN A 181 -19.06 -0.07 11.44
N SER A 182 -17.83 -0.59 11.42
CA SER A 182 -16.90 -0.50 12.54
C SER A 182 -15.43 -0.40 12.11
N LEU A 183 -14.61 0.05 13.05
CA LEU A 183 -13.15 -0.08 13.00
C LEU A 183 -12.78 -1.22 13.97
N ALA A 184 -12.41 -2.39 13.43
CA ALA A 184 -12.08 -3.55 14.25
C ALA A 184 -10.78 -3.35 15.05
N TYR A 185 -9.76 -2.81 14.37
CA TYR A 185 -8.45 -2.65 14.98
C TYR A 185 -7.69 -1.49 14.35
N GLU A 186 -7.00 -0.73 15.19
CA GLU A 186 -6.10 0.33 14.78
C GLU A 186 -4.71 0.10 15.39
N TYR A 187 -3.70 0.06 14.52
CA TYR A 187 -2.30 0.01 14.93
C TYR A 187 -1.59 1.25 14.41
N SER A 188 -1.27 2.18 15.30
CA SER A 188 -0.72 3.47 14.89
C SER A 188 0.75 3.36 14.49
N LEU A 189 1.20 4.25 13.57
CA LEU A 189 2.59 4.38 13.17
C LEU A 189 3.52 4.60 14.38
N THR A 190 3.10 5.46 15.32
CA THR A 190 3.85 5.76 16.55
C THR A 190 4.03 4.52 17.43
N LYS A 191 2.98 3.69 17.53
CA LYS A 191 3.03 2.43 18.28
C LYS A 191 3.97 1.44 17.61
N ALA A 192 3.90 1.31 16.28
CA ALA A 192 4.77 0.42 15.50
C ALA A 192 6.26 0.79 15.65
N ILE A 193 6.58 2.08 15.66
CA ILE A 193 7.96 2.57 15.91
C ILE A 193 8.38 2.28 17.34
N ARG A 194 7.52 2.56 18.34
CA ARG A 194 7.83 2.33 19.75
C ARG A 194 8.08 0.86 20.07
N GLU A 195 7.34 -0.03 19.44
CA GLU A 195 7.46 -1.48 19.61
C GLU A 195 8.58 -2.10 18.73
N GLY A 196 9.30 -1.29 17.95
CA GLY A 196 10.45 -1.70 17.16
C GLY A 196 10.11 -2.45 15.85
N TYR A 197 8.84 -2.45 15.43
CA TYR A 197 8.43 -3.04 14.15
C TYR A 197 8.69 -2.13 12.96
N LEU A 198 8.77 -0.82 13.20
CA LEU A 198 9.18 0.17 12.21
C LEU A 198 10.32 1.02 12.77
N VAL A 199 11.21 1.44 11.89
CA VAL A 199 12.32 2.33 12.24
C VAL A 199 11.83 3.73 12.60
N PRO A 200 12.53 4.46 13.49
CA PRO A 200 12.23 5.85 13.78
C PRO A 200 12.33 6.72 12.52
N ILE A 201 11.38 7.65 12.37
CA ILE A 201 11.40 8.63 11.30
C ILE A 201 12.29 9.80 11.71
N LYS A 202 13.28 10.14 10.88
CA LYS A 202 14.06 11.36 11.01
C LYS A 202 13.67 12.31 9.88
N ALA A 203 12.89 13.32 10.20
CA ALA A 203 12.50 14.35 9.26
C ALA A 203 13.56 15.45 9.20
N LEU A 204 13.99 15.81 8.01
CA LEU A 204 14.88 16.94 7.73
C LEU A 204 14.17 17.90 6.78
N THR A 205 14.19 19.17 7.08
CA THR A 205 13.67 20.22 6.20
C THR A 205 14.83 20.86 5.45
N VAL A 206 14.74 20.88 4.13
CA VAL A 206 15.68 21.66 3.30
C VAL A 206 15.24 23.13 3.35
N PRO A 207 16.11 24.08 3.77
CA PRO A 207 15.75 25.47 3.92
C PRO A 207 15.72 26.18 2.55
N LEU A 208 14.69 25.89 1.77
CA LEU A 208 14.42 26.59 0.49
C LEU A 208 13.51 27.79 0.76
N LYS A 209 13.95 28.97 0.32
CA LYS A 209 13.09 30.17 0.32
C LYS A 209 12.21 30.19 -0.94
N MET A 210 11.40 29.12 -1.08
CA MET A 210 10.51 28.98 -2.23
C MET A 210 9.23 29.77 -1.99
N ASP A 211 8.87 30.65 -2.94
CA ASP A 211 7.61 31.37 -2.90
C ASP A 211 6.49 30.50 -3.49
N LEU A 212 5.55 30.11 -2.66
CA LEU A 212 4.37 29.34 -3.04
C LEU A 212 3.10 30.19 -3.13
N THR A 213 3.18 31.51 -2.95
CA THR A 213 1.99 32.39 -2.93
C THR A 213 1.24 32.39 -4.25
N GLY A 214 1.94 32.16 -5.37
CA GLY A 214 1.36 32.08 -6.72
C GLY A 214 0.88 30.68 -7.12
N VAL A 215 1.05 29.66 -6.26
CA VAL A 215 0.67 28.28 -6.58
C VAL A 215 -0.81 28.07 -6.32
N GLY A 216 -1.59 27.74 -7.36
CA GLY A 216 -3.01 27.43 -7.25
C GLY A 216 -3.26 26.15 -6.50
N VAL A 217 -4.48 26.02 -5.97
CA VAL A 217 -4.97 24.82 -5.27
C VAL A 217 -6.07 24.16 -6.07
N GLN A 218 -6.04 22.85 -6.19
CA GLN A 218 -7.07 22.04 -6.83
C GLN A 218 -7.36 20.80 -5.98
N SER A 219 -8.63 20.56 -5.65
CA SER A 219 -9.05 19.41 -4.83
C SER A 219 -8.33 19.29 -3.48
N GLY A 220 -7.97 20.42 -2.86
CA GLY A 220 -7.29 20.46 -1.57
C GLY A 220 -5.76 20.34 -1.62
N ASP A 221 -5.17 20.16 -2.80
CA ASP A 221 -3.73 20.08 -3.01
C ASP A 221 -3.22 21.16 -3.99
N PHE A 222 -1.92 21.37 -4.04
CA PHE A 222 -1.29 22.28 -5.01
C PHE A 222 -1.50 21.78 -6.45
N LYS A 223 -1.76 22.71 -7.38
CA LYS A 223 -1.77 22.38 -8.82
C LYS A 223 -0.39 21.92 -9.25
N PRO A 224 -0.24 20.72 -9.83
CA PRO A 224 1.08 20.19 -10.18
C PRO A 224 1.90 21.08 -11.10
N GLY A 225 1.27 21.73 -12.08
CA GLY A 225 1.96 22.62 -13.01
C GLY A 225 2.49 23.92 -12.39
N ASP A 226 1.73 24.50 -11.47
CA ASP A 226 2.12 25.72 -10.77
C ASP A 226 3.24 25.41 -9.76
N LEU A 227 3.08 24.28 -9.03
CA LEU A 227 4.11 23.78 -8.10
C LEU A 227 5.41 23.46 -8.83
N ASP A 228 5.33 22.84 -10.00
CA ASP A 228 6.48 22.54 -10.85
C ASP A 228 7.24 23.81 -11.25
N SER A 229 6.50 24.84 -11.68
CA SER A 229 7.09 26.13 -12.06
C SER A 229 7.76 26.84 -10.88
N ALA A 230 7.17 26.76 -9.70
CA ALA A 230 7.74 27.31 -8.47
C ALA A 230 8.98 26.56 -8.00
N LEU A 231 9.05 25.25 -8.27
CA LEU A 231 10.14 24.36 -7.86
C LEU A 231 11.35 24.42 -8.80
N ASP A 232 11.13 24.61 -10.09
CA ASP A 232 12.17 24.49 -11.13
C ASP A 232 13.44 25.30 -10.85
N PRO A 233 13.39 26.56 -10.36
CA PRO A 233 14.59 27.34 -10.04
C PRO A 233 15.44 26.77 -8.91
N TYR A 234 14.84 25.92 -8.05
CA TYR A 234 15.50 25.37 -6.85
C TYR A 234 16.07 23.97 -7.05
N LEU A 235 15.85 23.32 -8.18
CA LEU A 235 16.29 21.94 -8.42
C LEU A 235 17.80 21.76 -8.20
N TYR A 236 18.61 22.70 -8.62
CA TYR A 236 20.07 22.67 -8.40
C TYR A 236 20.41 22.76 -6.92
N GLN A 237 19.76 23.67 -6.19
CA GLN A 237 19.99 23.84 -4.76
C GLN A 237 19.55 22.58 -3.99
N ILE A 238 18.44 21.95 -4.37
CA ILE A 238 17.97 20.68 -3.79
C ILE A 238 19.01 19.58 -4.02
N ALA A 239 19.54 19.46 -5.25
CA ALA A 239 20.57 18.48 -5.57
C ALA A 239 21.85 18.70 -4.76
N ASP A 240 22.24 19.95 -4.53
CA ASP A 240 23.40 20.28 -3.70
C ASP A 240 23.20 19.93 -2.23
N GLU A 241 21.99 20.15 -1.68
CA GLU A 241 21.65 19.71 -0.33
C GLU A 241 21.56 18.19 -0.22
N MET A 242 21.04 17.51 -1.24
CA MET A 242 21.05 16.03 -1.30
C MET A 242 22.48 15.49 -1.32
N ALA A 243 23.41 16.11 -2.05
CA ALA A 243 24.81 15.71 -2.06
C ALA A 243 25.45 15.78 -0.66
N LYS A 244 25.02 16.71 0.20
CA LYS A 244 25.52 16.83 1.57
C LYS A 244 24.87 15.82 2.54
N THR A 245 23.59 15.45 2.32
CA THR A 245 22.79 14.73 3.30
C THR A 245 22.43 13.30 2.90
N CYS A 246 22.44 13.01 1.60
CA CYS A 246 21.95 11.77 1.03
C CYS A 246 22.95 11.08 0.08
N ALA A 247 24.20 11.54 -0.02
CA ALA A 247 25.17 11.02 -0.98
C ALA A 247 25.37 9.51 -0.88
N ASP A 248 25.43 8.99 0.35
CA ASP A 248 25.66 7.56 0.64
C ASP A 248 24.37 6.81 0.98
N ARG A 249 23.19 7.35 0.57
CA ARG A 249 21.90 6.76 0.91
C ARG A 249 21.10 6.41 -0.32
N LYS A 250 20.45 5.27 -0.30
CA LYS A 250 19.35 4.98 -1.21
C LYS A 250 18.23 5.99 -1.00
N THR A 251 17.90 6.72 -2.06
CA THR A 251 16.95 7.84 -1.98
C THR A 251 15.87 7.68 -3.05
N VAL A 252 14.61 7.86 -2.67
CA VAL A 252 13.49 8.01 -3.60
C VAL A 252 13.03 9.46 -3.57
N VAL A 253 12.91 10.07 -4.75
CA VAL A 253 12.46 11.46 -4.90
C VAL A 253 11.12 11.46 -5.62
N PHE A 254 10.12 12.12 -5.04
CA PHE A 254 8.82 12.32 -5.66
C PHE A 254 8.70 13.75 -6.16
N LEU A 255 8.42 13.91 -7.44
CA LEU A 255 8.29 15.21 -8.11
C LEU A 255 6.91 15.34 -8.77
N PRO A 256 6.38 16.57 -8.93
CA PRO A 256 5.02 16.79 -9.40
C PRO A 256 4.77 16.40 -10.85
N LEU A 257 5.78 16.53 -11.72
CA LEU A 257 5.66 16.24 -13.14
C LEU A 257 6.82 15.38 -13.66
N VAL A 258 6.52 14.56 -14.69
CA VAL A 258 7.52 13.69 -15.35
C VAL A 258 8.69 14.50 -15.91
N LYS A 259 8.42 15.63 -16.60
CA LYS A 259 9.48 16.50 -17.17
C LYS A 259 10.46 17.00 -16.10
N THR A 260 9.96 17.33 -14.91
CA THR A 260 10.78 17.79 -13.78
C THR A 260 11.57 16.66 -13.19
N SER A 261 10.98 15.46 -13.12
CA SER A 261 11.66 14.24 -12.70
C SER A 261 12.85 13.91 -13.62
N GLN A 262 12.64 13.99 -14.93
CA GLN A 262 13.69 13.77 -15.94
C GLN A 262 14.81 14.80 -15.83
N LYS A 263 14.45 16.08 -15.73
CA LYS A 263 15.42 17.17 -15.54
C LYS A 263 16.21 16.99 -14.25
N PHE A 264 15.55 16.64 -13.17
CA PHE A 264 16.19 16.45 -11.87
C PHE A 264 17.12 15.23 -11.85
N ARG A 265 16.75 14.13 -12.51
CA ARG A 265 17.65 13.00 -12.74
C ARG A 265 18.95 13.44 -13.40
N ASP A 266 18.88 14.26 -14.46
CA ASP A 266 20.07 14.72 -15.18
C ASP A 266 20.94 15.64 -14.30
N ILE A 267 20.31 16.49 -13.49
CA ILE A 267 21.00 17.31 -12.49
C ILE A 267 21.71 16.42 -11.46
N LEU A 268 21.05 15.41 -10.91
CA LEU A 268 21.65 14.48 -9.95
C LEU A 268 22.82 13.70 -10.57
N CYS A 269 22.68 13.21 -11.80
CA CYS A 269 23.76 12.53 -12.52
C CYS A 269 24.98 13.44 -12.70
N SER A 270 24.76 14.73 -13.01
CA SER A 270 25.85 15.72 -13.13
C SER A 270 26.61 15.98 -11.82
N ARG A 271 26.01 15.59 -10.67
CA ARG A 271 26.61 15.68 -9.34
C ARG A 271 27.15 14.34 -8.81
N GLY A 272 27.25 13.35 -9.69
CA GLY A 272 27.82 12.05 -9.37
C GLY A 272 26.87 11.03 -8.73
N PHE A 273 25.56 11.35 -8.62
CA PHE A 273 24.58 10.35 -8.22
C PHE A 273 24.30 9.35 -9.34
N ARG A 274 24.09 8.08 -8.99
CA ARG A 274 23.49 7.09 -9.88
C ARG A 274 21.99 7.22 -9.82
N ALA A 275 21.42 8.13 -10.61
CA ALA A 275 20.00 8.43 -10.60
C ALA A 275 19.30 7.85 -11.84
N ALA A 276 18.14 7.25 -11.62
CA ALA A 276 17.21 6.83 -12.68
C ALA A 276 15.84 7.47 -12.44
N GLU A 277 15.05 7.63 -13.49
CA GLU A 277 13.70 8.17 -13.43
C GLU A 277 12.71 7.07 -13.83
N VAL A 278 11.61 6.98 -13.09
CA VAL A 278 10.55 6.01 -13.35
C VAL A 278 9.20 6.72 -13.26
N ASN A 279 8.39 6.54 -14.30
CA ASN A 279 7.01 7.02 -14.36
C ASN A 279 6.05 5.91 -14.82
N GLY A 280 4.76 6.24 -15.02
CA GLY A 280 3.74 5.27 -15.44
C GLY A 280 3.95 4.71 -16.85
N GLU A 281 4.72 5.38 -17.69
CA GLU A 281 4.95 5.03 -19.11
C GLU A 281 6.38 4.54 -19.36
N SER A 282 7.24 4.46 -18.33
CA SER A 282 8.62 3.97 -18.46
C SER A 282 8.65 2.51 -18.87
N PRO A 283 9.19 2.14 -20.04
CA PRO A 283 9.22 0.76 -20.53
C PRO A 283 10.18 -0.13 -19.71
N ASP A 284 11.23 0.46 -19.16
CA ASP A 284 12.27 -0.16 -18.33
C ASP A 284 12.00 -0.10 -16.82
N ARG A 285 10.76 0.27 -16.45
CA ARG A 285 10.34 0.44 -15.04
C ARG A 285 10.68 -0.77 -14.16
N ALA A 286 10.39 -1.98 -14.64
CA ALA A 286 10.64 -3.20 -13.88
C ALA A 286 12.13 -3.42 -13.63
N GLU A 287 12.97 -3.16 -14.62
CA GLU A 287 14.42 -3.32 -14.56
C GLU A 287 15.04 -2.30 -13.58
N ILE A 288 14.62 -1.03 -13.66
CA ILE A 288 15.09 0.03 -12.75
C ILE A 288 14.71 -0.28 -11.31
N LEU A 289 13.46 -0.71 -11.07
CA LEU A 289 13.00 -1.07 -9.73
C LEU A 289 13.72 -2.32 -9.18
N ALA A 290 13.98 -3.32 -10.04
CA ALA A 290 14.75 -4.51 -9.67
C ALA A 290 16.18 -4.13 -9.30
N ALA A 291 16.88 -3.35 -10.12
CA ALA A 291 18.23 -2.87 -9.84
C ALA A 291 18.29 -2.06 -8.53
N TYR A 292 17.30 -1.20 -8.28
CA TYR A 292 17.18 -0.47 -7.03
C TYR A 292 16.98 -1.41 -5.83
N GLN A 293 16.28 -2.52 -6.00
CA GLN A 293 16.09 -3.54 -4.96
C GLN A 293 17.33 -4.40 -4.75
N GLU A 294 18.00 -4.86 -5.83
CA GLU A 294 19.18 -5.72 -5.78
C GLU A 294 20.35 -5.09 -5.00
N GLU A 295 20.56 -3.79 -5.13
CA GLU A 295 21.54 -3.08 -4.29
C GLU A 295 21.25 -3.23 -2.78
N LEU A 296 19.99 -3.50 -2.37
CA LEU A 296 19.64 -3.87 -1.00
C LEU A 296 19.93 -5.35 -0.71
N ALA A 297 19.90 -6.23 -1.71
CA ALA A 297 20.07 -7.67 -1.52
C ALA A 297 21.51 -8.08 -1.15
N GLY A 298 22.50 -7.26 -1.51
CA GLY A 298 23.92 -7.48 -1.16
C GLY A 298 24.27 -7.21 0.31
N LEU A 299 23.39 -6.56 1.08
CA LEU A 299 23.61 -6.24 2.49
C LEU A 299 23.06 -7.34 3.40
N THR A 300 23.75 -7.65 4.50
CA THR A 300 23.21 -8.53 5.54
C THR A 300 22.02 -7.89 6.25
N ILE A 301 21.19 -8.68 6.94
CA ILE A 301 19.99 -8.15 7.61
C ILE A 301 20.36 -7.07 8.65
N ASN A 302 21.50 -7.22 9.34
CA ASN A 302 21.96 -6.24 10.33
C ASN A 302 22.51 -4.97 9.67
N GLU A 303 23.23 -5.08 8.57
CA GLU A 303 23.73 -3.96 7.76
C GLU A 303 22.58 -3.20 7.09
N ARG A 304 21.55 -3.92 6.60
CA ARG A 304 20.34 -3.31 6.02
C ARG A 304 19.55 -2.45 7.00
N ALA A 305 19.50 -2.85 8.26
CA ALA A 305 18.79 -2.12 9.30
C ALA A 305 19.54 -0.87 9.78
N VAL A 306 20.88 -0.86 9.66
CA VAL A 306 21.74 0.19 10.24
C VAL A 306 22.35 1.10 9.19
N GLU A 307 22.73 0.57 8.01
CA GLU A 307 23.60 1.29 7.06
C GLU A 307 22.92 1.82 5.79
N ALA A 308 21.69 1.38 5.47
CA ALA A 308 20.99 1.84 4.28
C ALA A 308 19.61 2.45 4.60
N PRO A 309 19.54 3.55 5.33
CA PRO A 309 18.27 4.25 5.50
C PRO A 309 17.79 4.76 4.14
N VAL A 310 16.62 4.33 3.73
CA VAL A 310 15.95 4.89 2.54
C VAL A 310 15.54 6.32 2.89
N ALA A 311 16.07 7.29 2.15
CA ALA A 311 15.60 8.66 2.22
C ALA A 311 14.52 8.86 1.16
N ALA A 312 13.39 9.41 1.55
CA ALA A 312 12.35 9.85 0.63
C ALA A 312 12.25 11.37 0.69
N LEU A 313 12.45 12.03 -0.44
CA LEU A 313 12.17 13.45 -0.60
C LEU A 313 10.79 13.59 -1.22
N ARG A 314 9.86 14.17 -0.46
CA ARG A 314 8.49 14.43 -0.89
C ARG A 314 8.16 15.89 -0.64
N PHE A 315 7.51 16.51 -1.60
CA PHE A 315 6.89 17.81 -1.36
C PHE A 315 5.58 17.60 -0.63
N LEU A 316 5.45 18.26 0.51
CA LEU A 316 4.25 18.19 1.33
C LEU A 316 3.07 18.84 0.59
N THR A 317 1.90 18.28 0.75
CA THR A 317 0.66 18.92 0.33
C THR A 317 0.45 20.23 1.10
N LYS A 318 -0.43 21.09 0.60
CA LYS A 318 -0.77 22.34 1.30
C LYS A 318 -1.28 22.05 2.73
N ALA A 319 -2.13 21.04 2.89
CA ALA A 319 -2.67 20.64 4.19
C ALA A 319 -1.57 20.14 5.16
N GLU A 320 -0.62 19.33 4.67
CA GLU A 320 0.53 18.86 5.45
C GLU A 320 1.42 20.02 5.89
N ASN A 321 1.67 21.01 5.01
CA ASN A 321 2.43 22.20 5.34
C ASN A 321 1.73 23.08 6.39
N GLU A 322 0.42 23.29 6.29
CA GLU A 322 -0.38 24.02 7.26
C GLU A 322 -0.39 23.30 8.62
N TYR A 323 -0.48 21.98 8.63
CA TYR A 323 -0.44 21.17 9.83
C TYR A 323 0.91 21.24 10.53
N LEU A 324 2.02 21.14 9.81
CA LEU A 324 3.38 21.29 10.36
C LEU A 324 3.62 22.71 10.87
N GLY A 325 3.11 23.72 10.16
CA GLY A 325 3.12 25.12 10.60
C GLY A 325 2.36 25.32 11.91
N ALA A 326 1.18 24.74 12.05
CA ALA A 326 0.37 24.81 13.26
C ALA A 326 1.04 24.13 14.47
N ILE A 327 1.66 22.95 14.27
CA ILE A 327 2.43 22.25 15.30
C ILE A 327 3.64 23.07 15.74
N SER A 328 4.37 23.65 14.78
CA SER A 328 5.52 24.52 15.03
C SER A 328 5.13 25.73 15.88
N THR A 329 4.00 26.37 15.57
CA THR A 329 3.49 27.54 16.30
C THR A 329 3.03 27.17 17.72
N GLN A 330 2.34 26.04 17.91
CA GLN A 330 1.87 25.59 19.22
C GLN A 330 3.00 25.17 20.16
N ARG A 331 4.15 24.71 19.63
CA ARG A 331 5.31 24.27 20.42
C ARG A 331 6.40 25.35 20.58
N GLY A 332 6.19 26.57 20.09
CA GLY A 332 7.18 27.63 20.16
C GLY A 332 8.44 27.39 19.31
N TYR A 333 8.39 26.43 18.38
CA TYR A 333 9.47 26.20 17.43
C TYR A 333 9.30 27.16 16.25
N THR A 334 10.03 28.26 16.29
CA THR A 334 10.25 29.08 15.10
C THR A 334 11.20 28.34 14.15
N SER A 335 11.14 28.66 12.86
CA SER A 335 11.92 28.05 11.76
C SER A 335 13.47 28.04 11.95
N GLN A 336 13.96 28.43 13.09
CA GLN A 336 15.38 28.41 13.50
C GLN A 336 15.72 27.30 14.54
N GLY A 337 14.77 26.44 14.92
CA GLY A 337 14.89 25.52 16.07
C GLY A 337 15.08 24.04 15.76
N PHE A 338 15.44 23.64 14.55
CA PHE A 338 15.86 22.27 14.25
C PHE A 338 17.37 22.26 13.95
N GLN A 339 18.19 22.26 14.99
CA GLN A 339 19.56 21.74 14.95
C GLN A 339 19.59 20.30 15.47
#